data_d611e77748bb8a74d0e7bc3ff7d7144e
#
_entry.id   d611e77748bb8a74d0e7bc3ff7d7144e
#
_cell.length_a   1.000
_cell.length_b   1.000
_cell.length_c   1.000
_cell.angle_alpha   90.00
_cell.angle_beta   90.00
_cell.angle_gamma   90.00
#
_symmetry.space_group_name_H-M   'P 1'
#
loop_
_entity.id
_entity.type
_entity.pdbx_description
1 polymer ?
#
loop_
_entity_poly.entity_id
_entity_poly.type
_entity_poly.pdbx_seq_one_letter_code
_entity_poly.pdbx_strand_id
1 'polypeptide(L)'
;MAITQIITPLPAAPDPSMSEEDFDAHATEFTAALPPLVTEINALAGQINAESANVNTKATAAATSEANALASKNAAATSATSAATSANASATAK
;
A
#
# COMPACT_ATOMS: atom_id res chain seq x y z
N MET A 1 6.07 2.79 -3.35
CA MET A 1 5.82 2.07 -4.61
C MET A 1 4.44 2.44 -5.12
N ALA A 2 4.25 2.55 -6.41
CA ALA A 2 2.95 2.88 -6.99
C ALA A 2 2.48 1.76 -7.90
N ILE A 3 1.17 1.62 -8.05
CA ILE A 3 0.58 0.66 -9.00
C ILE A 3 0.58 1.35 -10.36
N THR A 4 1.34 0.80 -11.31
CA THR A 4 1.50 1.37 -12.64
C THR A 4 0.92 0.50 -13.74
N GLN A 5 0.55 -0.75 -13.43
CA GLN A 5 0.02 -1.67 -14.42
C GLN A 5 -1.33 -1.20 -14.92
N ILE A 6 -1.47 -1.11 -16.24
CA ILE A 6 -2.71 -0.75 -16.92
C ILE A 6 -3.26 -2.01 -17.57
N ILE A 7 -4.58 -2.17 -17.54
CA ILE A 7 -5.26 -3.26 -18.24
C ILE A 7 -5.71 -2.73 -19.59
N THR A 8 -5.20 -3.34 -20.65
CA THR A 8 -5.58 -2.99 -22.01
C THR A 8 -7.03 -3.43 -22.27
N PRO A 9 -7.91 -2.53 -22.76
CA PRO A 9 -9.27 -2.93 -23.09
C PRO A 9 -9.31 -4.05 -24.14
N LEU A 10 -10.26 -4.96 -24.01
CA LEU A 10 -10.45 -6.00 -24.99
C LEU A 10 -11.03 -5.41 -26.29
N PRO A 11 -10.68 -6.02 -27.45
CA PRO A 11 -11.35 -5.65 -28.71
C PRO A 11 -12.83 -5.99 -28.66
N ALA A 12 -13.59 -5.46 -29.59
CA ALA A 12 -15.01 -5.78 -29.71
C ALA A 12 -15.22 -7.28 -29.91
N ALA A 13 -16.19 -7.84 -29.18
CA ALA A 13 -16.55 -9.24 -29.35
C ALA A 13 -17.25 -9.46 -30.68
N PRO A 14 -17.17 -10.67 -31.26
CA PRO A 14 -17.95 -10.97 -32.49
C PRO A 14 -19.43 -10.88 -32.17
N ASP A 15 -20.22 -10.43 -33.18
CA ASP A 15 -21.66 -10.24 -33.09
C ASP A 15 -22.33 -11.11 -34.14
N PRO A 16 -23.36 -11.90 -33.80
CA PRO A 16 -24.04 -12.77 -34.77
C PRO A 16 -24.64 -12.03 -35.97
N SER A 17 -24.83 -10.72 -35.87
CA SER A 17 -25.37 -9.92 -37.00
C SER A 17 -24.29 -9.56 -38.02
N MET A 18 -23.01 -9.81 -37.73
CA MET A 18 -21.92 -9.56 -38.67
C MET A 18 -21.90 -10.57 -39.82
N SER A 19 -21.21 -10.20 -40.92
CA SER A 19 -20.90 -11.15 -41.96
C SER A 19 -19.97 -12.24 -41.39
N GLU A 20 -19.93 -13.39 -42.03
CA GLU A 20 -19.05 -14.49 -41.60
C GLU A 20 -17.60 -14.04 -41.54
N GLU A 21 -17.14 -13.30 -42.55
CA GLU A 21 -15.76 -12.78 -42.58
C GLU A 21 -15.46 -11.84 -41.40
N ASP A 22 -16.36 -10.92 -41.14
CA ASP A 22 -16.19 -9.97 -40.02
C ASP A 22 -16.29 -10.68 -38.68
N PHE A 23 -17.20 -11.62 -38.52
CA PHE A 23 -17.33 -12.42 -37.31
C PHE A 23 -16.03 -13.18 -37.02
N ASP A 24 -15.46 -13.83 -38.01
CA ASP A 24 -14.22 -14.60 -37.87
C ASP A 24 -13.05 -13.68 -37.52
N ALA A 25 -12.95 -12.49 -38.11
CA ALA A 25 -11.91 -11.52 -37.81
C ALA A 25 -12.01 -11.03 -36.37
N HIS A 26 -13.21 -10.69 -35.92
CA HIS A 26 -13.43 -10.23 -34.53
C HIS A 26 -13.16 -11.36 -33.53
N ALA A 27 -13.58 -12.59 -33.84
CA ALA A 27 -13.33 -13.74 -32.99
C ALA A 27 -11.82 -14.00 -32.82
N THR A 28 -11.06 -13.87 -33.91
CA THR A 28 -9.62 -14.06 -33.89
C THR A 28 -8.94 -12.98 -33.02
N GLU A 29 -9.31 -11.71 -33.21
CA GLU A 29 -8.75 -10.60 -32.45
C GLU A 29 -9.09 -10.73 -30.96
N PHE A 30 -10.34 -11.03 -30.65
CA PHE A 30 -10.79 -11.17 -29.27
C PHE A 30 -10.06 -12.31 -28.56
N THR A 31 -9.98 -13.48 -29.22
CA THR A 31 -9.31 -14.63 -28.64
C THR A 31 -7.82 -14.38 -28.43
N ALA A 32 -7.16 -13.69 -29.38
CA ALA A 32 -5.74 -13.36 -29.29
C ALA A 32 -5.45 -12.37 -28.17
N ALA A 33 -6.44 -11.57 -27.74
CA ALA A 33 -6.28 -10.60 -26.68
C ALA A 33 -6.35 -11.23 -25.28
N LEU A 34 -6.87 -12.44 -25.12
CA LEU A 34 -7.08 -13.07 -23.82
C LEU A 34 -5.77 -13.43 -23.11
N PRO A 35 -4.77 -14.08 -23.73
CA PRO A 35 -3.52 -14.36 -23.02
C PRO A 35 -2.79 -13.11 -22.53
N PRO A 36 -2.65 -12.04 -23.34
CA PRO A 36 -2.07 -10.79 -22.82
C PRO A 36 -2.85 -10.21 -21.65
N LEU A 37 -4.18 -10.31 -21.67
CA LEU A 37 -5.02 -9.85 -20.56
C LEU A 37 -4.68 -10.58 -19.26
N VAL A 38 -4.52 -11.89 -19.33
CA VAL A 38 -4.14 -12.68 -18.14
C VAL A 38 -2.78 -12.24 -17.60
N THR A 39 -1.82 -11.99 -18.50
CA THR A 39 -0.49 -11.49 -18.10
C THR A 39 -0.60 -10.15 -17.40
N GLU A 40 -1.41 -9.23 -17.91
CA GLU A 40 -1.61 -7.90 -17.30
C GLU A 40 -2.29 -8.01 -15.94
N ILE A 41 -3.28 -8.89 -15.81
CA ILE A 41 -3.97 -9.11 -14.53
C ILE A 41 -3.00 -9.67 -13.49
N ASN A 42 -2.17 -10.64 -13.87
CA ASN A 42 -1.18 -11.20 -12.96
C ASN A 42 -0.15 -10.16 -12.54
N ALA A 43 0.28 -9.30 -13.46
CA ALA A 43 1.19 -8.21 -13.14
C ALA A 43 0.56 -7.22 -12.18
N LEU A 44 -0.72 -6.88 -12.38
CA LEU A 44 -1.46 -6.00 -11.48
C LEU A 44 -1.58 -6.63 -10.09
N ALA A 45 -1.92 -7.91 -10.01
CA ALA A 45 -2.01 -8.61 -8.74
C ALA A 45 -0.68 -8.57 -7.98
N GLY A 46 0.44 -8.75 -8.70
CA GLY A 46 1.78 -8.64 -8.11
C GLY A 46 2.04 -7.26 -7.54
N GLN A 47 1.65 -6.21 -8.26
CA GLN A 47 1.84 -4.83 -7.79
C GLN A 47 0.95 -4.54 -6.57
N ILE A 48 -0.27 -5.04 -6.55
CA ILE A 48 -1.17 -4.88 -5.40
C ILE A 48 -0.57 -5.56 -4.16
N ASN A 49 -0.05 -6.77 -4.33
CA ASN A 49 0.58 -7.49 -3.22
C ASN A 49 1.81 -6.73 -2.69
N ALA A 50 2.64 -6.20 -3.58
CA ALA A 50 3.82 -5.43 -3.20
C ALA A 50 3.43 -4.15 -2.46
N GLU A 51 2.41 -3.46 -2.95
CA GLU A 51 1.93 -2.22 -2.30
C GLU A 51 1.30 -2.52 -0.94
N SER A 52 0.58 -3.61 -0.81
CA SER A 52 0.01 -4.05 0.47
C SER A 52 1.11 -4.31 1.49
N ALA A 53 2.18 -5.00 1.09
CA ALA A 53 3.33 -5.23 1.97
C ALA A 53 4.00 -3.91 2.38
N ASN A 54 4.11 -2.96 1.44
CA ASN A 54 4.68 -1.65 1.69
C ASN A 54 3.85 -0.86 2.71
N VAL A 55 2.52 -0.89 2.57
CA VAL A 55 1.60 -0.25 3.51
C VAL A 55 1.76 -0.86 4.90
N ASN A 56 1.83 -2.18 4.99
CA ASN A 56 2.02 -2.87 6.27
C ASN A 56 3.35 -2.48 6.94
N THR A 57 4.42 -2.38 6.16
CA THR A 57 5.72 -1.96 6.66
C THR A 57 5.66 -0.54 7.22
N LYS A 58 5.01 0.37 6.51
CA LYS A 58 4.86 1.75 6.95
C LYS A 58 3.98 1.88 8.19
N ALA A 59 2.91 1.09 8.26
CA ALA A 59 2.04 1.07 9.43
C ALA A 59 2.81 0.59 10.67
N THR A 60 3.63 -0.45 10.52
CA THR A 60 4.47 -0.95 11.61
C THR A 60 5.49 0.09 12.05
N ALA A 61 6.13 0.77 11.10
CA ALA A 61 7.10 1.83 11.39
C ALA A 61 6.44 3.00 12.15
N ALA A 62 5.23 3.38 11.73
CA ALA A 62 4.48 4.43 12.41
C ALA A 62 4.14 4.05 13.84
N ALA A 63 3.70 2.81 14.07
CA ALA A 63 3.40 2.31 15.41
C ALA A 63 4.64 2.30 16.30
N THR A 64 5.79 1.91 15.75
CA THR A 64 7.07 1.94 16.47
C THR A 64 7.47 3.36 16.84
N SER A 65 7.31 4.31 15.91
CA SER A 65 7.61 5.72 16.18
C SER A 65 6.71 6.29 17.28
N GLU A 66 5.43 5.93 17.25
CA GLU A 66 4.48 6.35 18.26
C GLU A 66 4.88 5.81 19.64
N ALA A 67 5.24 4.54 19.72
CA ALA A 67 5.67 3.93 20.98
C ALA A 67 6.95 4.59 21.50
N ASN A 68 7.90 4.91 20.62
CA ASN A 68 9.14 5.58 21.01
C ASN A 68 8.86 7.00 21.51
N ALA A 69 7.95 7.72 20.85
CA ALA A 69 7.55 9.07 21.29
C ALA A 69 6.91 9.03 22.67
N LEU A 70 6.05 8.05 22.93
CA LEU A 70 5.42 7.87 24.24
C LEU A 70 6.46 7.56 25.32
N ALA A 71 7.42 6.69 25.03
CA ALA A 71 8.49 6.35 25.96
C ALA A 71 9.34 7.59 26.29
N SER A 72 9.65 8.41 25.28
CA SER A 72 10.39 9.66 25.48
C SER A 72 9.61 10.66 26.32
N LYS A 73 8.31 10.77 26.07
CA LYS A 73 7.43 11.62 26.87
C LYS A 73 7.43 11.20 28.34
N ASN A 74 7.29 9.92 28.59
CA ASN A 74 7.27 9.37 29.96
C ASN A 74 8.60 9.57 30.65
N ALA A 75 9.73 9.38 29.93
CA ALA A 75 11.06 9.63 30.48
C ALA A 75 11.26 11.11 30.85
N ALA A 76 10.79 12.00 29.99
CA ALA A 76 10.86 13.44 30.26
C ALA A 76 10.03 13.81 31.49
N ALA A 77 8.84 13.26 31.66
CA ALA A 77 8.01 13.49 32.83
C ALA A 77 8.68 12.99 34.11
N THR A 78 9.32 11.81 34.05
CA THR A 78 10.06 11.28 35.19
C THR A 78 11.25 12.18 35.55
N SER A 79 11.98 12.67 34.56
CA SER A 79 13.11 13.59 34.80
C SER A 79 12.65 14.91 35.43
N ALA A 80 11.52 15.44 34.96
CA ALA A 80 10.95 16.68 35.53
C ALA A 80 10.55 16.49 36.99
N THR A 81 9.94 15.33 37.31
CA THR A 81 9.58 14.98 38.68
C THR A 81 10.83 14.88 39.57
N SER A 82 11.87 14.22 39.09
CA SER A 82 13.13 14.08 39.81
C SER A 82 13.79 15.44 40.06
N ALA A 83 13.77 16.32 39.05
CA ALA A 83 14.31 17.68 39.21
C ALA A 83 13.54 18.48 40.25
N ALA A 84 12.21 18.39 40.26
CA ALA A 84 11.37 19.06 41.24
C ALA A 84 11.66 18.53 42.65
N THR A 85 11.81 17.22 42.80
CA THR A 85 12.14 16.60 44.08
C THR A 85 13.50 17.10 44.61
N SER A 86 14.51 17.17 43.73
CA SER A 86 15.83 17.65 44.08
C SER A 86 15.82 19.12 44.46
N ALA A 87 15.04 19.96 43.76
CA ALA A 87 14.90 21.36 44.05
C ALA A 87 14.25 21.58 45.44
N ASN A 88 13.18 20.80 45.73
CA ASN A 88 12.50 20.85 47.01
C ASN A 88 13.41 20.38 48.15
N ALA A 89 14.19 19.34 47.96
CA ALA A 89 15.14 18.86 48.96
C ALA A 89 16.22 19.91 49.24
N SER A 90 16.73 20.58 48.20
CA SER A 90 17.71 21.64 48.33
C SER A 90 17.15 22.83 49.11
N ALA A 91 15.91 23.22 48.79
CA ALA A 91 15.24 24.32 49.51
C ALA A 91 15.03 23.99 51.00
N THR A 92 14.66 22.74 51.30
CA THR A 92 14.45 22.29 52.67
C THR A 92 15.76 22.28 53.49
N ALA A 93 16.87 21.91 52.81
CA ALA A 93 18.19 21.82 53.44
C ALA A 93 18.74 23.21 53.84
N LYS A 94 18.30 24.26 53.20
CA LYS A 94 18.70 25.62 53.55
C LYS A 94 17.96 26.06 54.80
#